data_0a0f59c3b9df37cfa662e38b2d86c7b6
#
_entry.id   0a0f59c3b9df37cfa662e38b2d86c7b6
#
_cell.length_a   1.000
_cell.length_b   1.000
_cell.length_c   1.000
_cell.angle_alpha   90.00
_cell.angle_beta   90.00
_cell.angle_gamma   90.00
#
_symmetry.space_group_name_H-M   'P 1'
#
loop_
_entity.id
_entity.type
_entity.pdbx_description
1 polymer ?
#
loop_
_entity_poly.entity_id
_entity_poly.type
_entity_poly.pdbx_seq_one_letter_code
_entity_poly.pdbx_strand_id
1 'polypeptide(L)'
;MGLIKIGTLVDGFSVLKWIPKLIENKFECFVLNYWENTGDTDFSELSKKVKDALGDSGITVSTLSVYTNALRDENRIKEWEKCIDNAHLFGADIVTGFTGRLDDKSVPDNIPKFKEVFTELAKRAKDKGVRLAFENCAMGGDWNHGSFNIANSPIAWDMMFDAVPYDNIGIEWEPAHHLSYLRDPLISLKKYAKKIYHIHGKDANIDWEYIKEFGTGGPGWYASDRMPGYGDTNWKEVCTVLYKNGYAGTIDIEGFHDPYFRGESEFTGQVAALKYLKGCRGGEFVANP
;
A
#
# COMPACT_ATOMS: atom_id res chain seq x y z
N MET A 1 19.36 11.77 -7.52
CA MET A 1 18.12 10.99 -7.52
C MET A 1 18.27 9.92 -6.46
N GLY A 2 17.41 9.90 -5.42
CA GLY A 2 17.48 8.87 -4.36
C GLY A 2 17.08 7.51 -4.91
N LEU A 3 17.67 6.43 -4.38
CA LEU A 3 17.19 5.07 -4.68
C LEU A 3 15.81 4.86 -4.05
N ILE A 4 14.92 4.18 -4.76
CA ILE A 4 13.67 3.66 -4.20
C ILE A 4 14.03 2.65 -3.11
N LYS A 5 13.56 2.86 -1.88
CA LYS A 5 13.79 1.91 -0.80
C LYS A 5 12.85 0.71 -0.92
N ILE A 6 13.35 -0.47 -0.56
CA ILE A 6 12.55 -1.69 -0.54
C ILE A 6 12.35 -2.14 0.91
N GLY A 7 11.09 -2.22 1.29
CA GLY A 7 10.66 -2.59 2.62
C GLY A 7 9.64 -3.73 2.66
N THR A 8 8.92 -3.82 3.76
CA THR A 8 7.83 -4.78 3.93
C THR A 8 6.78 -4.26 4.92
N LEU A 9 5.59 -4.83 4.88
CA LEU A 9 4.54 -4.56 5.86
C LEU A 9 4.85 -5.32 7.14
N VAL A 10 4.66 -4.63 8.26
CA VAL A 10 4.84 -5.21 9.60
C VAL A 10 3.63 -4.85 10.46
N ASP A 11 3.02 -5.87 11.06
CA ASP A 11 1.94 -5.66 12.02
C ASP A 11 2.39 -4.79 13.19
N GLY A 12 1.69 -3.67 13.41
CA GLY A 12 2.04 -2.66 14.41
C GLY A 12 2.05 -3.18 15.85
N PHE A 13 1.20 -4.17 16.16
CA PHE A 13 1.14 -4.77 17.49
C PHE A 13 2.34 -5.66 17.80
N SER A 14 3.06 -6.12 16.79
CA SER A 14 4.20 -7.03 16.93
C SER A 14 5.52 -6.49 16.39
N VAL A 15 5.58 -5.23 15.97
CA VAL A 15 6.70 -4.64 15.23
C VAL A 15 8.07 -4.85 15.91
N LEU A 16 8.15 -4.75 17.23
CA LEU A 16 9.41 -4.92 17.96
C LEU A 16 10.01 -6.31 17.80
N LYS A 17 9.19 -7.34 17.52
CA LYS A 17 9.66 -8.71 17.23
C LYS A 17 10.26 -8.84 15.82
N TRP A 18 9.84 -7.98 14.91
CA TRP A 18 10.26 -8.02 13.50
C TRP A 18 11.53 -7.22 13.23
N ILE A 19 11.76 -6.11 13.95
CA ILE A 19 12.90 -5.22 13.70
C ILE A 19 14.24 -5.96 13.63
N PRO A 20 14.61 -6.90 14.53
CA PRO A 20 15.86 -7.63 14.42
C PRO A 20 15.99 -8.42 13.11
N LYS A 21 14.89 -9.04 12.65
CA LYS A 21 14.85 -9.79 11.38
C LYS A 21 14.96 -8.87 10.16
N LEU A 22 14.37 -7.68 10.22
CA LEU A 22 14.50 -6.69 9.16
C LEU A 22 15.94 -6.22 9.01
N ILE A 23 16.63 -5.96 10.13
CA ILE A 23 18.05 -5.56 10.16
C ILE A 23 18.92 -6.67 9.58
N GLU A 24 18.77 -7.91 10.09
CA GLU A 24 19.54 -9.07 9.64
C GLU A 24 19.41 -9.29 8.11
N ASN A 25 18.21 -9.14 7.56
CA ASN A 25 17.92 -9.37 6.15
C ASN A 25 18.09 -8.13 5.26
N LYS A 26 18.52 -6.99 5.83
CA LYS A 26 18.83 -5.76 5.09
C LYS A 26 17.62 -5.14 4.37
N PHE A 27 16.45 -5.17 5.01
CA PHE A 27 15.35 -4.32 4.60
C PHE A 27 15.73 -2.85 4.80
N GLU A 28 15.17 -1.95 4.01
CA GLU A 28 15.56 -0.53 4.03
C GLU A 28 14.49 0.35 4.66
N CYS A 29 13.26 -0.17 4.72
CA CYS A 29 12.13 0.46 5.39
C CYS A 29 11.08 -0.60 5.76
N PHE A 30 10.04 -0.16 6.44
CA PHE A 30 8.84 -0.96 6.68
C PHE A 30 7.62 -0.09 6.92
N VAL A 31 6.45 -0.63 6.62
CA VAL A 31 5.14 -0.07 6.95
C VAL A 31 4.76 -0.50 8.36
N LEU A 32 4.30 0.42 9.19
CA LEU A 32 3.66 0.11 10.45
C LEU A 32 2.16 -0.09 10.20
N ASN A 33 1.76 -1.34 10.07
CA ASN A 33 0.45 -1.75 9.55
C ASN A 33 -0.54 -2.12 10.64
N TYR A 34 -1.78 -1.62 10.55
CA TYR A 34 -2.88 -1.96 11.42
C TYR A 34 -4.12 -2.38 10.62
N TRP A 35 -4.68 -3.53 10.97
CA TRP A 35 -5.95 -3.99 10.41
C TRP A 35 -7.12 -3.50 11.25
N GLU A 36 -8.06 -2.81 10.63
CA GLU A 36 -9.27 -2.19 11.18
C GLU A 36 -9.05 -1.08 12.23
N ASN A 37 -8.16 -1.25 13.18
CA ASN A 37 -7.93 -0.28 14.25
C ASN A 37 -6.53 -0.40 14.85
N THR A 38 -6.11 0.65 15.53
CA THR A 38 -4.81 0.74 16.21
C THR A 38 -4.88 0.26 17.68
N GLY A 39 -6.04 -0.17 18.15
CA GLY A 39 -6.25 -0.57 19.53
C GLY A 39 -5.86 0.51 20.54
N ASP A 40 -5.32 0.06 21.67
CA ASP A 40 -4.82 0.94 22.75
C ASP A 40 -3.34 1.31 22.54
N THR A 41 -2.85 1.36 21.29
CA THR A 41 -1.46 1.69 21.01
C THR A 41 -1.10 3.10 21.50
N ASP A 42 -0.17 3.19 22.45
CA ASP A 42 0.52 4.45 22.77
C ASP A 42 1.63 4.69 21.74
N PHE A 43 1.33 5.48 20.73
CA PHE A 43 2.27 5.81 19.65
C PHE A 43 3.51 6.56 20.16
N SER A 44 3.39 7.35 21.22
CA SER A 44 4.53 8.05 21.80
C SER A 44 5.52 7.08 22.44
N GLU A 45 5.02 6.09 23.19
CA GLU A 45 5.85 5.05 23.77
C GLU A 45 6.41 4.10 22.70
N LEU A 46 5.54 3.67 21.76
CA LEU A 46 5.94 2.78 20.69
C LEU A 46 7.04 3.38 19.81
N SER A 47 6.93 4.66 19.45
CA SER A 47 7.94 5.33 18.61
C SER A 47 9.32 5.35 19.24
N LYS A 48 9.42 5.56 20.56
CA LYS A 48 10.68 5.49 21.32
C LYS A 48 11.28 4.08 21.24
N LYS A 49 10.45 3.05 21.53
CA LYS A 49 10.88 1.64 21.47
C LYS A 49 11.33 1.22 20.07
N VAL A 50 10.60 1.65 19.03
CA VAL A 50 10.96 1.40 17.64
C VAL A 50 12.29 2.06 17.31
N LYS A 51 12.47 3.33 17.67
CA LYS A 51 13.72 4.07 17.45
C LYS A 51 14.90 3.40 18.15
N ASP A 52 14.74 3.02 19.41
CA ASP A 52 15.77 2.33 20.18
C ASP A 52 16.13 0.98 19.55
N ALA A 53 15.13 0.20 19.10
CA ALA A 53 15.35 -1.09 18.46
C ALA A 53 16.02 -0.99 17.08
N LEU A 54 15.74 0.09 16.33
CA LEU A 54 16.38 0.36 15.03
C LEU A 54 17.83 0.82 15.18
N GLY A 55 18.16 1.56 16.24
CA GLY A 55 19.49 2.10 16.46
C GLY A 55 20.07 2.78 15.20
N ASP A 56 21.31 2.43 14.85
CA ASP A 56 22.03 2.98 13.69
C ASP A 56 21.84 2.13 12.40
N SER A 57 20.80 1.29 12.32
CA SER A 57 20.58 0.39 11.17
C SER A 57 20.31 1.12 9.84
N GLY A 58 19.87 2.37 9.89
CA GLY A 58 19.44 3.14 8.71
C GLY A 58 18.06 2.76 8.16
N ILE A 59 17.36 1.78 8.76
CA ILE A 59 16.00 1.39 8.40
C ILE A 59 15.03 2.49 8.85
N THR A 60 14.03 2.80 8.00
CA THR A 60 13.04 3.84 8.29
C THR A 60 11.63 3.28 8.28
N VAL A 61 10.70 3.91 9.02
CA VAL A 61 9.27 3.68 8.83
C VAL A 61 8.83 4.41 7.58
N SER A 62 8.25 3.70 6.62
CA SER A 62 7.78 4.26 5.34
C SER A 62 6.43 4.95 5.49
N THR A 63 5.47 4.27 6.09
CA THR A 63 4.12 4.77 6.34
C THR A 63 3.56 4.24 7.65
N LEU A 64 2.56 4.94 8.20
CA LEU A 64 1.59 4.36 9.11
C LEU A 64 0.35 3.98 8.31
N SER A 65 -0.12 2.75 8.46
CA SER A 65 -1.25 2.25 7.68
C SER A 65 -2.39 1.78 8.58
N VAL A 66 -3.62 2.17 8.22
CA VAL A 66 -4.84 1.67 8.86
C VAL A 66 -5.88 1.28 7.82
N TYR A 67 -6.10 -0.02 7.67
CA TYR A 67 -7.05 -0.57 6.69
C TYR A 67 -8.43 -0.71 7.31
N THR A 68 -9.17 0.40 7.29
CA THR A 68 -10.48 0.51 7.93
C THR A 68 -11.50 1.18 7.01
N ASN A 69 -12.79 1.07 7.33
CA ASN A 69 -13.85 1.69 6.54
C ASN A 69 -14.32 3.02 7.17
N ALA A 70 -13.63 4.11 6.84
CA ALA A 70 -13.91 5.43 7.37
C ALA A 70 -15.27 6.01 6.94
N LEU A 71 -15.91 5.47 5.90
CA LEU A 71 -17.23 5.94 5.48
C LEU A 71 -18.38 5.39 6.33
N ARG A 72 -18.12 4.35 7.16
CA ARG A 72 -19.16 3.69 7.96
C ARG A 72 -19.49 4.40 9.27
N ASP A 73 -18.49 4.80 10.01
CA ASP A 73 -18.69 5.41 11.32
C ASP A 73 -17.52 6.28 11.80
N GLU A 74 -17.81 7.13 12.81
CA GLU A 74 -16.85 8.07 13.38
C GLU A 74 -15.65 7.39 14.07
N ASN A 75 -15.79 6.19 14.61
CA ASN A 75 -14.67 5.52 15.25
C ASN A 75 -13.61 5.12 14.21
N ARG A 76 -14.06 4.78 13.02
CA ARG A 76 -13.16 4.47 11.89
C ARG A 76 -12.45 5.72 11.36
N ILE A 77 -13.12 6.87 11.39
CA ILE A 77 -12.48 8.17 11.08
C ILE A 77 -11.39 8.49 12.12
N LYS A 78 -11.65 8.25 13.41
CA LYS A 78 -10.68 8.47 14.50
C LYS A 78 -9.41 7.62 14.33
N GLU A 79 -9.50 6.44 13.74
CA GLU A 79 -8.30 5.62 13.46
C GLU A 79 -7.38 6.29 12.42
N TRP A 80 -7.94 6.89 11.36
CA TRP A 80 -7.18 7.72 10.44
C TRP A 80 -6.59 8.94 11.15
N GLU A 81 -7.36 9.63 11.98
CA GLU A 81 -6.88 10.79 12.73
C GLU A 81 -5.71 10.43 13.65
N LYS A 82 -5.79 9.30 14.37
CA LYS A 82 -4.70 8.80 15.21
C LYS A 82 -3.41 8.57 14.40
N CYS A 83 -3.51 7.92 13.24
CA CYS A 83 -2.35 7.70 12.37
C CYS A 83 -1.78 9.02 11.85
N ILE A 84 -2.62 9.95 11.37
CA ILE A 84 -2.22 11.27 10.90
C ILE A 84 -1.50 12.06 11.99
N ASP A 85 -2.04 12.07 13.20
CA ASP A 85 -1.49 12.82 14.30
C ASP A 85 -0.13 12.32 14.78
N ASN A 86 0.15 11.03 14.58
CA ASN A 86 1.31 10.36 15.16
C ASN A 86 2.37 9.93 14.11
N ALA A 87 2.12 10.09 12.81
CA ALA A 87 3.07 9.69 11.76
C ALA A 87 4.46 10.32 11.96
N HIS A 88 4.52 11.59 12.33
CA HIS A 88 5.76 12.32 12.56
C HIS A 88 6.65 11.71 13.66
N LEU A 89 6.06 11.01 14.67
CA LEU A 89 6.81 10.36 15.75
C LEU A 89 7.74 9.26 15.22
N PHE A 90 7.38 8.67 14.08
CA PHE A 90 8.14 7.63 13.39
C PHE A 90 8.98 8.15 12.22
N GLY A 91 8.94 9.47 11.98
CA GLY A 91 9.59 10.08 10.82
C GLY A 91 8.88 9.81 9.49
N ALA A 92 7.64 9.33 9.52
CA ALA A 92 6.81 9.09 8.34
C ALA A 92 5.99 10.35 8.00
N ASP A 93 5.81 10.60 6.70
CA ASP A 93 5.01 11.69 6.16
C ASP A 93 3.84 11.19 5.30
N ILE A 94 3.58 9.89 5.33
CA ILE A 94 2.48 9.25 4.60
C ILE A 94 1.66 8.39 5.57
N VAL A 95 0.34 8.51 5.47
CA VAL A 95 -0.62 7.60 6.10
C VAL A 95 -1.43 6.92 5.00
N THR A 96 -1.52 5.60 5.06
CA THR A 96 -2.18 4.79 4.04
C THR A 96 -3.35 3.99 4.58
N GLY A 97 -4.21 3.50 3.70
CA GLY A 97 -5.33 2.64 4.07
C GLY A 97 -6.47 2.64 3.07
N PHE A 98 -7.60 2.05 3.47
CA PHE A 98 -8.81 2.07 2.67
C PHE A 98 -9.61 3.35 2.87
N THR A 99 -10.22 3.85 1.79
CA THR A 99 -11.17 4.96 1.89
C THR A 99 -12.41 4.57 2.68
N GLY A 100 -12.82 3.32 2.58
CA GLY A 100 -14.11 2.84 3.02
C GLY A 100 -15.12 2.79 1.87
N ARG A 101 -16.27 2.19 2.16
CA ARG A 101 -17.43 2.10 1.29
C ARG A 101 -18.69 1.84 2.11
N LEU A 102 -19.77 2.54 1.80
CA LEU A 102 -21.11 2.21 2.32
C LEU A 102 -21.60 0.99 1.57
N ASP A 103 -22.16 0.04 2.31
CA ASP A 103 -22.66 -1.21 1.76
C ASP A 103 -23.71 -0.97 0.67
N ASP A 104 -23.74 -1.85 -0.31
CA ASP A 104 -24.71 -1.89 -1.40
C ASP A 104 -24.84 -0.61 -2.23
N LYS A 105 -23.84 0.27 -2.16
CA LYS A 105 -23.76 1.47 -2.99
C LYS A 105 -22.67 1.34 -4.04
N SER A 106 -22.95 1.89 -5.22
CA SER A 106 -21.95 2.02 -6.30
C SER A 106 -20.80 2.94 -5.89
N VAL A 107 -19.68 2.92 -6.61
CA VAL A 107 -18.57 3.85 -6.37
C VAL A 107 -19.06 5.32 -6.47
N PRO A 108 -19.80 5.75 -7.52
CA PRO A 108 -20.33 7.12 -7.60
C PRO A 108 -21.22 7.53 -6.42
N ASP A 109 -22.06 6.61 -5.92
CA ASP A 109 -22.97 6.91 -4.80
C ASP A 109 -22.25 7.09 -3.46
N ASN A 110 -21.01 6.63 -3.37
CA ASN A 110 -20.16 6.84 -2.20
C ASN A 110 -19.37 8.17 -2.24
N ILE A 111 -19.22 8.81 -3.39
CA ILE A 111 -18.40 10.01 -3.53
C ILE A 111 -18.87 11.17 -2.63
N PRO A 112 -20.16 11.44 -2.43
CA PRO A 112 -20.58 12.47 -1.48
C PRO A 112 -20.09 12.21 -0.05
N LYS A 113 -20.18 10.96 0.44
CA LYS A 113 -19.69 10.60 1.77
C LYS A 113 -18.16 10.62 1.85
N PHE A 114 -17.47 10.16 0.81
CA PHE A 114 -16.03 10.30 0.70
C PHE A 114 -15.59 11.75 0.81
N LYS A 115 -16.24 12.66 0.08
CA LYS A 115 -15.98 14.11 0.14
C LYS A 115 -16.14 14.66 1.55
N GLU A 116 -17.25 14.33 2.21
CA GLU A 116 -17.52 14.76 3.58
C GLU A 116 -16.38 14.35 4.54
N VAL A 117 -15.99 13.08 4.53
CA VAL A 117 -15.01 12.53 5.47
C VAL A 117 -13.58 12.96 5.12
N PHE A 118 -13.18 12.74 3.86
CA PHE A 118 -11.78 12.94 3.47
C PHE A 118 -11.40 14.39 3.18
N THR A 119 -12.36 15.32 3.05
CA THR A 119 -12.02 16.75 3.06
C THR A 119 -11.41 17.14 4.41
N GLU A 120 -12.00 16.72 5.52
CA GLU A 120 -11.52 17.05 6.85
C GLU A 120 -10.22 16.30 7.20
N LEU A 121 -10.12 15.01 6.83
CA LEU A 121 -8.89 14.24 7.03
C LEU A 121 -7.73 14.78 6.19
N ALA A 122 -7.97 15.18 4.93
CA ALA A 122 -6.94 15.77 4.07
C ALA A 122 -6.44 17.11 4.60
N LYS A 123 -7.35 17.95 5.12
CA LYS A 123 -7.01 19.21 5.77
C LYS A 123 -6.15 18.97 7.03
N ARG A 124 -6.60 18.08 7.93
CA ARG A 124 -5.85 17.70 9.13
C ARG A 124 -4.45 17.17 8.78
N ALA A 125 -4.36 16.30 7.78
CA ALA A 125 -3.10 15.76 7.31
C ALA A 125 -2.17 16.84 6.73
N LYS A 126 -2.72 17.77 5.92
CA LYS A 126 -1.99 18.89 5.36
C LYS A 126 -1.40 19.81 6.42
N ASP A 127 -2.16 20.12 7.47
CA ASP A 127 -1.71 20.95 8.60
C ASP A 127 -0.54 20.31 9.37
N LYS A 128 -0.37 18.99 9.26
CA LYS A 128 0.73 18.21 9.87
C LYS A 128 1.85 17.81 8.89
N GLY A 129 1.76 18.24 7.64
CA GLY A 129 2.73 17.87 6.60
C GLY A 129 2.62 16.41 6.18
N VAL A 130 1.46 15.78 6.38
CA VAL A 130 1.18 14.37 6.04
C VAL A 130 0.41 14.28 4.73
N ARG A 131 0.77 13.30 3.92
CA ARG A 131 0.04 12.87 2.71
C ARG A 131 -0.81 11.64 3.01
N LEU A 132 -1.99 11.57 2.42
CA LEU A 132 -2.87 10.40 2.50
C LEU A 132 -2.77 9.61 1.21
N ALA A 133 -2.61 8.30 1.29
CA ALA A 133 -2.58 7.44 0.11
C ALA A 133 -3.56 6.27 0.27
N PHE A 134 -4.43 6.09 -0.73
CA PHE A 134 -5.49 5.11 -0.70
C PHE A 134 -5.09 3.88 -1.51
N GLU A 135 -5.15 2.71 -0.87
CA GLU A 135 -4.86 1.45 -1.55
C GLU A 135 -5.94 1.12 -2.60
N ASN A 136 -5.50 0.57 -3.73
CA ASN A 136 -6.39 0.22 -4.82
C ASN A 136 -7.00 -1.19 -4.73
N CYS A 137 -7.00 -1.79 -3.55
CA CYS A 137 -7.66 -3.06 -3.29
C CYS A 137 -9.18 -2.91 -3.35
N ALA A 138 -9.85 -3.79 -4.10
CA ALA A 138 -11.31 -3.81 -4.18
C ALA A 138 -11.97 -4.59 -3.04
N MET A 139 -11.22 -5.41 -2.31
CA MET A 139 -11.73 -6.28 -1.24
C MET A 139 -12.96 -7.10 -1.67
N GLY A 140 -12.88 -7.74 -2.84
CA GLY A 140 -13.99 -8.50 -3.42
C GLY A 140 -15.14 -7.66 -4.01
N GLY A 141 -15.02 -6.33 -3.96
CA GLY A 141 -16.03 -5.44 -4.54
C GLY A 141 -15.75 -5.12 -6.01
N ASP A 142 -16.75 -4.53 -6.67
CA ASP A 142 -16.67 -4.03 -8.03
C ASP A 142 -17.14 -2.56 -8.11
N TRP A 143 -17.48 -2.10 -9.31
CA TRP A 143 -18.00 -0.75 -9.51
C TRP A 143 -19.35 -0.51 -8.82
N ASN A 144 -20.24 -1.50 -8.83
CA ASN A 144 -21.61 -1.39 -8.34
C ASN A 144 -21.79 -1.87 -6.90
N HIS A 145 -20.99 -2.86 -6.47
CA HIS A 145 -21.16 -3.55 -5.19
C HIS A 145 -19.83 -3.64 -4.44
N GLY A 146 -19.92 -3.68 -3.12
CA GLY A 146 -18.79 -3.85 -2.22
C GLY A 146 -19.01 -3.16 -0.88
N SER A 147 -18.13 -3.41 0.08
CA SER A 147 -18.32 -2.97 1.47
C SER A 147 -17.05 -2.44 2.15
N PHE A 148 -15.91 -2.37 1.45
CA PHE A 148 -14.65 -1.98 2.09
C PHE A 148 -13.98 -0.75 1.51
N ASN A 149 -13.96 -0.60 0.17
CA ASN A 149 -13.11 0.42 -0.44
C ASN A 149 -13.64 0.85 -1.80
N ILE A 150 -13.65 2.16 -2.06
CA ILE A 150 -14.02 2.73 -3.36
C ILE A 150 -12.81 3.02 -4.26
N ALA A 151 -11.59 3.05 -3.73
CA ALA A 151 -10.38 3.40 -4.49
C ALA A 151 -9.90 2.30 -5.46
N ASN A 152 -10.79 1.45 -5.93
CA ASN A 152 -10.50 0.18 -6.62
C ASN A 152 -10.21 0.31 -8.12
N SER A 153 -10.26 1.51 -8.68
CA SER A 153 -10.06 1.70 -10.13
C SER A 153 -9.62 3.13 -10.48
N PRO A 154 -8.93 3.32 -11.62
CA PRO A 154 -8.50 4.64 -12.09
C PRO A 154 -9.64 5.65 -12.27
N ILE A 155 -10.84 5.20 -12.68
CA ILE A 155 -12.01 6.06 -12.79
C ILE A 155 -12.48 6.53 -11.40
N ALA A 156 -12.46 5.64 -10.41
CA ALA A 156 -12.77 6.01 -9.04
C ALA A 156 -11.78 7.05 -8.50
N TRP A 157 -10.48 6.92 -8.83
CA TRP A 157 -9.46 7.88 -8.41
C TRP A 157 -9.72 9.28 -8.99
N ASP A 158 -10.08 9.38 -10.28
CA ASP A 158 -10.44 10.67 -10.90
C ASP A 158 -11.61 11.31 -10.13
N MET A 159 -12.68 10.55 -9.82
CA MET A 159 -13.82 11.05 -9.05
C MET A 159 -13.44 11.47 -7.62
N MET A 160 -12.57 10.72 -6.97
CA MET A 160 -12.08 11.02 -5.61
C MET A 160 -11.25 12.32 -5.60
N PHE A 161 -10.34 12.49 -6.56
CA PHE A 161 -9.50 13.69 -6.66
C PHE A 161 -10.33 14.94 -7.03
N ASP A 162 -11.36 14.79 -7.86
CA ASP A 162 -12.29 15.88 -8.17
C ASP A 162 -13.15 16.27 -6.96
N ALA A 163 -13.56 15.27 -6.15
CA ALA A 163 -14.38 15.51 -4.97
C ALA A 163 -13.59 16.16 -3.83
N VAL A 164 -12.33 15.80 -3.65
CA VAL A 164 -11.43 16.29 -2.60
C VAL A 164 -10.16 16.84 -3.27
N PRO A 165 -10.17 18.08 -3.78
CA PRO A 165 -9.09 18.63 -4.59
C PRO A 165 -7.91 19.14 -3.76
N TYR A 166 -7.42 18.31 -2.85
CA TYR A 166 -6.21 18.57 -2.06
C TYR A 166 -5.00 17.92 -2.73
N ASP A 167 -3.86 18.60 -2.65
CA ASP A 167 -2.60 18.13 -3.23
C ASP A 167 -1.94 16.98 -2.44
N ASN A 168 -2.34 16.80 -1.18
CA ASN A 168 -1.81 15.79 -0.27
C ASN A 168 -2.65 14.50 -0.21
N ILE A 169 -3.58 14.27 -1.14
CA ILE A 169 -4.22 12.95 -1.33
C ILE A 169 -3.70 12.27 -2.59
N GLY A 170 -3.51 10.98 -2.53
CA GLY A 170 -2.97 10.16 -3.61
C GLY A 170 -3.30 8.68 -3.46
N ILE A 171 -2.55 7.85 -4.11
CA ILE A 171 -2.77 6.40 -4.19
C ILE A 171 -1.60 5.65 -3.56
N GLU A 172 -1.91 4.65 -2.78
CA GLU A 172 -1.07 3.52 -2.47
C GLU A 172 -1.31 2.48 -3.56
N TRP A 173 -0.35 2.40 -4.49
CA TRP A 173 -0.53 1.63 -5.72
C TRP A 173 -0.03 0.20 -5.55
N GLU A 174 -0.86 -0.75 -5.96
CA GLU A 174 -0.56 -2.17 -5.93
C GLU A 174 -0.91 -2.84 -7.27
N PRO A 175 0.07 -3.43 -8.00
CA PRO A 175 -0.17 -4.02 -9.30
C PRO A 175 -1.03 -5.29 -9.24
N ALA A 176 -0.97 -6.08 -8.18
CA ALA A 176 -1.75 -7.30 -8.02
C ALA A 176 -3.25 -7.06 -8.20
N HIS A 177 -3.76 -5.95 -7.63
CA HIS A 177 -5.17 -5.57 -7.78
C HIS A 177 -5.55 -5.07 -9.17
N HIS A 178 -4.60 -4.63 -9.98
CA HIS A 178 -4.86 -4.38 -11.40
C HIS A 178 -4.94 -5.68 -12.18
N LEU A 179 -3.99 -6.58 -11.99
CA LEU A 179 -3.94 -7.88 -12.66
C LEU A 179 -5.19 -8.71 -12.36
N SER A 180 -5.63 -8.76 -11.12
CA SER A 180 -6.84 -9.49 -10.69
C SER A 180 -8.13 -9.02 -11.38
N TYR A 181 -8.14 -7.82 -11.96
CA TYR A 181 -9.21 -7.29 -12.80
C TYR A 181 -8.81 -7.22 -14.29
N LEU A 182 -7.79 -7.95 -14.71
CA LEU A 182 -7.28 -8.01 -16.08
C LEU A 182 -6.91 -6.63 -16.63
N ARG A 183 -6.47 -5.72 -15.78
CA ARG A 183 -5.98 -4.39 -16.15
C ARG A 183 -4.45 -4.39 -16.22
N ASP A 184 -3.89 -3.74 -17.23
CA ASP A 184 -2.44 -3.48 -17.27
C ASP A 184 -2.07 -2.45 -16.18
N PRO A 185 -1.29 -2.84 -15.15
CA PRO A 185 -0.90 -1.94 -14.06
C PRO A 185 -0.04 -0.75 -14.54
N LEU A 186 0.74 -0.91 -15.60
CA LEU A 186 1.61 0.14 -16.12
C LEU A 186 0.84 1.31 -16.71
N ILE A 187 -0.38 1.10 -17.21
CA ILE A 187 -1.24 2.19 -17.73
C ILE A 187 -1.61 3.15 -16.62
N SER A 188 -2.10 2.62 -15.49
CA SER A 188 -2.45 3.45 -14.33
C SER A 188 -1.22 4.10 -13.70
N LEU A 189 -0.12 3.34 -13.55
CA LEU A 189 1.13 3.85 -13.02
C LEU A 189 1.64 5.07 -13.80
N LYS A 190 1.65 4.99 -15.14
CA LYS A 190 2.08 6.10 -16.02
C LYS A 190 1.16 7.30 -15.91
N LYS A 191 -0.16 7.09 -15.90
CA LYS A 191 -1.16 8.19 -15.83
C LYS A 191 -1.10 8.93 -14.48
N TYR A 192 -0.98 8.20 -13.38
CA TYR A 192 -1.10 8.75 -12.03
C TYR A 192 0.23 8.86 -11.27
N ALA A 193 1.38 8.75 -11.94
CA ALA A 193 2.69 8.71 -11.30
C ALA A 193 2.93 9.84 -10.29
N LYS A 194 2.37 11.03 -10.51
CA LYS A 194 2.48 12.18 -9.59
C LYS A 194 1.54 12.09 -8.37
N LYS A 195 0.58 11.20 -8.40
CA LYS A 195 -0.38 10.95 -7.32
C LYS A 195 -0.13 9.62 -6.62
N ILE A 196 0.90 8.86 -7.02
CA ILE A 196 1.33 7.65 -6.32
C ILE A 196 2.33 8.07 -5.26
N TYR A 197 1.94 7.90 -3.99
CA TYR A 197 2.74 8.28 -2.84
C TYR A 197 3.40 7.09 -2.16
N HIS A 198 2.78 5.92 -2.26
CA HIS A 198 3.28 4.67 -1.72
C HIS A 198 3.00 3.51 -2.66
N ILE A 199 3.76 2.42 -2.55
CA ILE A 199 3.61 1.25 -3.40
C ILE A 199 3.67 -0.02 -2.55
N HIS A 200 2.66 -0.87 -2.68
CA HIS A 200 2.74 -2.24 -2.21
C HIS A 200 3.45 -3.13 -3.22
N GLY A 201 4.47 -3.79 -2.74
CA GLY A 201 5.20 -4.82 -3.45
C GLY A 201 4.45 -6.15 -3.39
N LYS A 202 3.34 -6.25 -4.10
CA LYS A 202 2.56 -7.47 -4.26
C LYS A 202 2.30 -7.73 -5.72
N ASP A 203 2.35 -8.97 -6.12
CA ASP A 203 2.20 -9.44 -7.49
C ASP A 203 1.01 -10.38 -7.63
N ALA A 204 0.66 -10.76 -8.84
CA ALA A 204 -0.33 -11.79 -9.10
C ALA A 204 0.03 -12.56 -10.37
N ASN A 205 -0.36 -13.84 -10.40
CA ASN A 205 -0.40 -14.64 -11.63
C ASN A 205 -1.82 -14.73 -12.17
N ILE A 206 -1.98 -14.64 -13.48
CA ILE A 206 -3.24 -14.85 -14.17
C ILE A 206 -3.23 -16.22 -14.84
N ASP A 207 -4.21 -17.04 -14.46
CA ASP A 207 -4.45 -18.35 -15.10
C ASP A 207 -5.25 -18.16 -16.39
N TRP A 208 -4.51 -17.96 -17.49
CA TRP A 208 -5.11 -17.79 -18.81
C TRP A 208 -5.74 -19.08 -19.36
N GLU A 209 -5.33 -20.26 -18.88
CA GLU A 209 -5.97 -21.54 -19.26
C GLU A 209 -7.35 -21.62 -18.63
N TYR A 210 -7.44 -21.29 -17.34
CA TYR A 210 -8.74 -21.19 -16.66
C TYR A 210 -9.68 -20.18 -17.37
N ILE A 211 -9.18 -18.99 -17.72
CA ILE A 211 -10.01 -17.97 -18.39
C ILE A 211 -10.50 -18.46 -19.76
N LYS A 212 -9.68 -19.17 -20.52
CA LYS A 212 -10.09 -19.72 -21.82
C LYS A 212 -11.15 -20.80 -21.69
N GLU A 213 -11.12 -21.58 -20.62
CA GLU A 213 -12.08 -22.68 -20.40
C GLU A 213 -13.38 -22.19 -19.75
N PHE A 214 -13.29 -21.34 -18.72
CA PHE A 214 -14.44 -20.97 -17.88
C PHE A 214 -14.83 -19.49 -17.95
N GLY A 215 -14.06 -18.66 -18.61
CA GLY A 215 -14.24 -17.20 -18.58
C GLY A 215 -13.88 -16.60 -17.21
N THR A 216 -14.27 -15.34 -16.98
CA THR A 216 -14.06 -14.64 -15.72
C THR A 216 -15.16 -14.89 -14.68
N GLY A 217 -16.23 -15.54 -15.05
CA GLY A 217 -17.40 -15.87 -14.21
C GLY A 217 -17.52 -17.35 -13.85
N GLY A 218 -16.45 -18.14 -14.00
CA GLY A 218 -16.41 -19.55 -13.65
C GLY A 218 -16.46 -19.83 -12.14
N PRO A 219 -16.49 -21.10 -11.73
CA PRO A 219 -16.70 -21.49 -10.31
C PRO A 219 -15.47 -21.22 -9.41
N GLY A 220 -14.33 -20.87 -9.98
CA GLY A 220 -13.09 -20.57 -9.28
C GLY A 220 -12.61 -19.13 -9.50
N TRP A 221 -11.35 -18.88 -9.16
CA TRP A 221 -10.73 -17.60 -9.36
C TRP A 221 -9.48 -17.77 -10.22
N TYR A 222 -9.32 -16.90 -11.21
CA TYR A 222 -8.26 -16.97 -12.23
C TYR A 222 -7.00 -16.18 -11.86
N ALA A 223 -6.99 -15.49 -10.73
CA ALA A 223 -5.83 -14.73 -10.26
C ALA A 223 -5.34 -15.30 -8.93
N SER A 224 -4.04 -15.42 -8.77
CA SER A 224 -3.40 -15.82 -7.51
C SER A 224 -2.43 -14.75 -7.07
N ASP A 225 -2.57 -14.27 -5.84
CA ASP A 225 -1.59 -13.35 -5.25
C ASP A 225 -0.21 -13.99 -5.16
N ARG A 226 0.82 -13.22 -5.46
CA ARG A 226 2.20 -13.70 -5.48
C ARG A 226 3.16 -12.68 -4.86
N MET A 227 4.24 -13.19 -4.32
CA MET A 227 5.41 -12.35 -4.01
C MET A 227 5.98 -11.72 -5.28
N PRO A 228 6.49 -10.47 -5.25
CA PRO A 228 7.22 -9.88 -6.37
C PRO A 228 8.32 -10.78 -6.93
N GLY A 229 8.30 -10.96 -8.24
CA GLY A 229 9.21 -11.86 -8.95
C GLY A 229 8.65 -13.26 -9.22
N TYR A 230 7.48 -13.57 -8.67
CA TYR A 230 6.77 -14.83 -8.91
C TYR A 230 5.40 -14.61 -9.58
N GLY A 231 5.05 -13.37 -9.94
CA GLY A 231 3.85 -12.99 -10.65
C GLY A 231 4.14 -12.38 -12.02
N ASP A 232 3.11 -11.78 -12.62
CA ASP A 232 3.12 -11.28 -14.00
C ASP A 232 3.52 -9.81 -14.12
N THR A 233 3.79 -9.11 -13.00
CA THR A 233 4.17 -7.71 -13.01
C THR A 233 5.59 -7.51 -13.51
N ASN A 234 5.79 -6.66 -14.52
CA ASN A 234 7.10 -6.23 -14.95
C ASN A 234 7.70 -5.18 -14.02
N TRP A 235 8.29 -5.60 -12.90
CA TRP A 235 8.85 -4.72 -11.90
C TRP A 235 10.02 -3.85 -12.39
N LYS A 236 10.76 -4.27 -13.40
CA LYS A 236 11.81 -3.44 -14.02
C LYS A 236 11.20 -2.25 -14.75
N GLU A 237 10.09 -2.46 -15.46
CA GLU A 237 9.37 -1.36 -16.11
C GLU A 237 8.67 -0.47 -15.07
N VAL A 238 8.12 -1.04 -14.01
CA VAL A 238 7.59 -0.28 -12.86
C VAL A 238 8.65 0.68 -12.33
N CYS A 239 9.82 0.18 -11.97
CA CYS A 239 10.93 1.02 -11.47
C CYS A 239 11.36 2.08 -12.51
N THR A 240 11.40 1.72 -13.80
CA THR A 240 11.72 2.66 -14.88
C THR A 240 10.71 3.81 -14.94
N VAL A 241 9.40 3.51 -14.85
CA VAL A 241 8.35 4.54 -14.85
C VAL A 241 8.47 5.43 -13.61
N LEU A 242 8.70 4.84 -12.45
CA LEU A 242 8.89 5.56 -11.20
C LEU A 242 10.06 6.55 -11.27
N TYR A 243 11.22 6.10 -11.73
CA TYR A 243 12.39 6.96 -11.88
C TYR A 243 12.17 8.09 -12.90
N LYS A 244 11.55 7.81 -14.06
CA LYS A 244 11.20 8.83 -15.07
C LYS A 244 10.30 9.93 -14.50
N ASN A 245 9.50 9.62 -13.49
CA ASN A 245 8.59 10.56 -12.84
C ASN A 245 9.13 11.16 -11.55
N GLY A 246 10.37 10.86 -11.17
CA GLY A 246 11.03 11.39 -9.97
C GLY A 246 10.51 10.82 -8.66
N TYR A 247 9.93 9.62 -8.68
CA TYR A 247 9.53 8.93 -7.45
C TYR A 247 10.75 8.59 -6.60
N ALA A 248 10.72 8.97 -5.33
CA ALA A 248 11.78 8.74 -4.36
C ALA A 248 11.24 8.09 -3.07
N GLY A 249 10.09 7.45 -3.17
CA GLY A 249 9.45 6.75 -2.05
C GLY A 249 9.90 5.31 -1.89
N THR A 250 9.02 4.48 -1.41
CA THR A 250 9.28 3.08 -1.05
C THR A 250 8.42 2.12 -1.87
N ILE A 251 8.89 0.88 -2.00
CA ILE A 251 8.08 -0.28 -2.38
C ILE A 251 8.14 -1.22 -1.18
N ASP A 252 7.02 -1.37 -0.49
CA ASP A 252 6.95 -2.22 0.69
C ASP A 252 6.21 -3.52 0.36
N ILE A 253 6.90 -4.64 0.57
CA ILE A 253 6.42 -5.97 0.20
C ILE A 253 5.23 -6.34 1.09
N GLU A 254 4.12 -6.67 0.45
CA GLU A 254 2.98 -7.29 1.10
C GLU A 254 2.98 -8.79 0.83
N GLY A 255 3.21 -9.57 1.89
CA GLY A 255 3.37 -11.03 1.81
C GLY A 255 2.07 -11.81 1.87
N PHE A 256 0.96 -11.16 2.20
CA PHE A 256 -0.31 -11.84 2.42
C PHE A 256 -0.86 -12.51 1.16
N HIS A 257 -1.44 -13.69 1.36
CA HIS A 257 -2.20 -14.47 0.38
C HIS A 257 -1.40 -15.19 -0.71
N ASP A 258 -0.06 -15.13 -0.74
CA ASP A 258 0.71 -15.99 -1.65
C ASP A 258 0.45 -17.47 -1.30
N PRO A 259 -0.01 -18.31 -2.24
CA PRO A 259 -0.37 -19.70 -1.95
C PRO A 259 0.81 -20.60 -1.60
N TYR A 260 2.03 -20.21 -1.95
CA TYR A 260 3.25 -20.98 -1.74
C TYR A 260 4.11 -20.42 -0.59
N PHE A 261 4.20 -19.08 -0.50
CA PHE A 261 4.91 -18.39 0.58
C PHE A 261 3.93 -17.91 1.64
N ARG A 262 3.45 -18.83 2.47
CA ARG A 262 2.50 -18.55 3.56
C ARG A 262 2.92 -19.22 4.87
N GLY A 263 2.35 -18.75 5.98
CA GLY A 263 2.67 -19.26 7.30
C GLY A 263 4.16 -19.13 7.61
N GLU A 264 4.83 -20.22 7.95
CA GLU A 264 6.25 -20.20 8.29
C GLU A 264 7.19 -19.81 7.14
N SER A 265 6.75 -19.97 5.89
CA SER A 265 7.52 -19.61 4.68
C SER A 265 7.27 -18.19 4.18
N GLU A 266 6.33 -17.44 4.74
CA GLU A 266 5.97 -16.10 4.28
C GLU A 266 7.17 -15.15 4.31
N PHE A 267 7.89 -15.10 5.42
CA PHE A 267 9.07 -14.23 5.54
C PHE A 267 10.20 -14.64 4.57
N THR A 268 10.32 -15.94 4.27
CA THR A 268 11.25 -16.43 3.23
C THR A 268 10.89 -15.83 1.86
N GLY A 269 9.61 -15.81 1.52
CA GLY A 269 9.11 -15.17 0.30
C GLY A 269 9.36 -13.67 0.27
N GLN A 270 9.16 -12.98 1.39
CA GLN A 270 9.44 -11.55 1.51
C GLN A 270 10.93 -11.24 1.30
N VAL A 271 11.83 -12.04 1.85
CA VAL A 271 13.30 -11.90 1.63
C VAL A 271 13.69 -12.19 0.19
N ALA A 272 13.04 -13.15 -0.48
CA ALA A 272 13.24 -13.41 -1.90
C ALA A 272 12.77 -12.23 -2.76
N ALA A 273 11.58 -11.69 -2.47
CA ALA A 273 11.03 -10.50 -3.14
C ALA A 273 11.89 -9.25 -2.91
N LEU A 274 12.44 -9.05 -1.71
CA LEU A 274 13.38 -7.96 -1.39
C LEU A 274 14.59 -7.99 -2.35
N LYS A 275 15.22 -9.16 -2.50
CA LYS A 275 16.40 -9.33 -3.38
C LYS A 275 16.03 -9.05 -4.84
N TYR A 276 14.88 -9.56 -5.28
CA TYR A 276 14.39 -9.35 -6.64
C TYR A 276 14.10 -7.87 -6.92
N LEU A 277 13.35 -7.19 -6.05
CA LEU A 277 13.01 -5.78 -6.21
C LEU A 277 14.23 -4.87 -6.14
N LYS A 278 15.20 -5.16 -5.27
CA LYS A 278 16.50 -4.45 -5.27
C LYS A 278 17.21 -4.58 -6.61
N GLY A 279 17.18 -5.76 -7.24
CA GLY A 279 17.71 -5.95 -8.59
C GLY A 279 16.93 -5.16 -9.66
N CYS A 280 15.60 -5.10 -9.55
CA CYS A 280 14.76 -4.36 -10.49
C CYS A 280 14.97 -2.86 -10.45
N ARG A 281 15.21 -2.28 -9.27
CA ARG A 281 15.48 -0.84 -9.11
C ARG A 281 16.90 -0.40 -9.49
N GLY A 282 17.82 -1.35 -9.76
CA GLY A 282 19.19 -1.06 -10.18
C GLY A 282 20.29 -1.47 -9.19
N GLY A 283 19.92 -2.23 -8.14
CA GLY A 283 20.88 -2.74 -7.14
C GLY A 283 21.28 -1.71 -6.09
N GLU A 284 22.45 -1.92 -5.49
CA GLU A 284 23.05 -0.99 -4.53
C GLU A 284 23.76 0.16 -5.24
N PHE A 285 23.83 1.32 -4.59
CA PHE A 285 24.60 2.46 -5.14
C PHE A 285 26.09 2.13 -5.18
N VAL A 286 26.67 2.33 -6.35
CA VAL A 286 28.13 2.27 -6.56
C VAL A 286 28.59 3.60 -7.12
N ALA A 287 29.53 4.26 -6.43
CA ALA A 287 30.09 5.51 -6.91
C ALA A 287 30.90 5.30 -8.21
N ASN A 288 30.82 6.28 -9.11
CA ASN A 288 31.74 6.30 -10.25
C ASN A 288 33.18 6.50 -9.76
N PRO A 289 34.15 5.94 -10.48
CA PRO A 289 35.57 6.15 -10.18
C PRO A 289 35.99 7.60 -10.29
#